data_d51b57d5cf756ce13ba7130ab59aa753
#
_entry.id   d51b57d5cf756ce13ba7130ab59aa753
#
_cell.length_a   1.000
_cell.length_b   1.000
_cell.length_c   1.000
_cell.angle_alpha   90.00
_cell.angle_beta   90.00
_cell.angle_gamma   90.00
#
_symmetry.space_group_name_H-M   'P 1'
#
loop_
_entity.id
_entity.type
_entity.pdbx_description
1 polymer ?
#
loop_
_entity_poly.entity_id
_entity_poly.type
_entity_poly.pdbx_seq_one_letter_code
_entity_poly.pdbx_strand_id
1 'polypeptide(L)'
;QPADVSLTSGVRSGHRYHYAPANLAMKAMAIIPARGGSKRIPRKNIREFCGKPVITYAIEAAKSSNLFDSIVVSTDDSEIASVSASYGAEIPFMRPDHLANDYAGTVEVIAHAINECEKNGLKPERVCCIYPCVPLIQVEDLCNTLVLLESNAHADYAFPVTEFPSAIQRGLRRDNQGLMSSFYPEYEQMRSQDLEPAYYDVGQFYWGHRNSWLEKKGIHNSGAGFFIPSWRVVDIDTGDDWSRAELLFNLIIRKDK
;
A
#
# COMPACT_ATOMS: atom_id res chain seq x y z
N GLN A 1 6.93 37.53 16.56
CA GLN A 1 6.13 36.67 17.45
C GLN A 1 5.64 35.50 16.62
N PRO A 2 5.98 34.25 16.95
CA PRO A 2 5.44 33.08 16.25
C PRO A 2 4.05 32.77 16.79
N ALA A 3 3.12 32.48 15.88
CA ALA A 3 1.77 32.03 16.20
C ALA A 3 1.77 30.58 16.67
N ASP A 4 1.28 30.41 17.86
CA ASP A 4 1.06 29.14 18.56
C ASP A 4 -0.10 28.39 17.89
N VAL A 5 0.18 27.23 17.29
CA VAL A 5 -0.85 26.33 16.76
C VAL A 5 -1.08 25.22 17.78
N SER A 6 -2.02 25.44 18.66
CA SER A 6 -2.50 24.43 19.59
C SER A 6 -3.27 23.33 18.83
N LEU A 7 -2.72 22.12 18.84
CA LEU A 7 -3.42 20.91 18.42
C LEU A 7 -4.48 20.54 19.48
N THR A 8 -5.73 20.89 19.24
CA THR A 8 -6.86 20.39 20.02
C THR A 8 -7.35 19.07 19.45
N SER A 9 -7.29 18.04 20.26
CA SER A 9 -7.93 16.75 20.08
C SER A 9 -9.44 16.89 19.87
N GLY A 10 -9.93 16.50 18.70
CA GLY A 10 -11.36 16.50 18.39
C GLY A 10 -11.68 15.52 17.27
N VAL A 11 -11.83 14.23 17.59
CA VAL A 11 -12.44 13.25 16.69
C VAL A 11 -13.95 13.51 16.68
N ARG A 12 -14.48 14.09 15.60
CA ARG A 12 -15.88 13.87 15.11
C ARG A 12 -16.07 14.42 13.70
N SER A 13 -16.79 13.58 12.90
CA SER A 13 -17.52 13.87 11.65
C SER A 13 -16.69 14.01 10.36
N GLY A 14 -16.98 13.06 9.46
CA GLY A 14 -16.68 12.97 8.04
C GLY A 14 -16.51 14.27 7.29
N HIS A 15 -15.31 14.76 7.21
CA HIS A 15 -14.94 15.76 6.23
C HIS A 15 -14.44 15.02 5.00
N ARG A 16 -15.26 15.04 3.94
CA ARG A 16 -14.79 14.74 2.58
C ARG A 16 -13.86 15.89 2.18
N TYR A 17 -12.59 15.67 2.27
CA TYR A 17 -11.61 16.56 1.66
C TYR A 17 -11.68 16.37 0.14
N HIS A 18 -12.42 17.20 -0.55
CA HIS A 18 -12.31 17.37 -1.99
C HIS A 18 -11.04 18.17 -2.27
N TYR A 19 -9.90 17.53 -2.28
CA TYR A 19 -8.70 18.09 -2.88
C TYR A 19 -8.71 17.73 -4.36
N ALA A 20 -9.16 18.64 -5.20
CA ALA A 20 -8.75 18.63 -6.60
C ALA A 20 -7.24 18.88 -6.61
N PRO A 21 -6.41 18.02 -7.23
CA PRO A 21 -4.99 18.29 -7.35
C PRO A 21 -4.83 19.56 -8.14
N ALA A 22 -4.32 20.63 -7.51
CA ALA A 22 -3.84 21.79 -8.23
C ALA A 22 -2.76 21.30 -9.17
N ASN A 23 -3.00 21.42 -10.47
CA ASN A 23 -2.15 21.30 -11.65
C ASN A 23 -0.69 20.85 -11.34
N LEU A 24 -0.52 19.62 -10.83
CA LEU A 24 0.76 19.01 -10.58
C LEU A 24 1.26 18.43 -11.90
N ALA A 25 1.97 19.25 -12.69
CA ALA A 25 2.76 18.80 -13.85
C ALA A 25 3.96 17.94 -13.38
N MET A 26 3.74 17.06 -12.38
CA MET A 26 4.77 16.19 -11.83
C MET A 26 4.75 14.85 -12.55
N LYS A 27 5.93 14.42 -12.99
CA LYS A 27 6.11 13.10 -13.59
C LYS A 27 6.00 12.01 -12.55
N ALA A 28 4.87 11.34 -12.50
CA ALA A 28 4.63 10.24 -11.58
C ALA A 28 4.50 8.90 -12.31
N MET A 29 5.04 7.84 -11.69
CA MET A 29 4.99 6.48 -12.21
C MET A 29 4.41 5.53 -11.16
N ALA A 30 3.44 4.69 -11.56
CA ALA A 30 3.04 3.54 -10.79
C ALA A 30 3.92 2.34 -11.15
N ILE A 31 4.43 1.62 -10.16
CA ILE A 31 5.13 0.34 -10.33
C ILE A 31 4.38 -0.72 -9.54
N ILE A 32 3.94 -1.78 -10.22
CA ILE A 32 3.21 -2.90 -9.63
C ILE A 32 4.13 -4.13 -9.62
N PRO A 33 4.72 -4.51 -8.47
CA PRO A 33 5.62 -5.65 -8.38
C PRO A 33 4.85 -6.96 -8.28
N ALA A 34 4.78 -7.74 -9.37
CA ALA A 34 4.00 -8.97 -9.47
C ALA A 34 4.87 -10.17 -9.88
N ARG A 35 5.40 -10.92 -8.91
CA ARG A 35 6.17 -12.13 -9.18
C ARG A 35 5.31 -13.34 -9.48
N GLY A 36 5.81 -14.31 -10.26
CA GLY A 36 5.14 -15.57 -10.60
C GLY A 36 5.06 -16.57 -9.44
N GLY A 37 6.04 -16.56 -8.55
CA GLY A 37 6.30 -17.58 -7.53
C GLY A 37 5.45 -17.52 -6.25
N SER A 38 4.13 -17.28 -6.34
CA SER A 38 3.24 -17.29 -5.17
C SER A 38 2.99 -18.72 -4.65
N LYS A 39 3.42 -19.01 -3.38
CA LYS A 39 3.38 -20.36 -2.80
C LYS A 39 2.08 -20.68 -2.07
N ARG A 40 1.56 -19.75 -1.24
CA ARG A 40 0.35 -19.94 -0.41
C ARG A 40 -0.94 -19.92 -1.23
N ILE A 41 -0.99 -19.07 -2.24
CA ILE A 41 -2.09 -19.00 -3.22
C ILE A 41 -1.43 -19.13 -4.60
N PRO A 42 -1.55 -20.30 -5.28
CA PRO A 42 -0.97 -20.48 -6.61
C PRO A 42 -1.45 -19.42 -7.59
N ARG A 43 -0.52 -18.82 -8.37
CA ARG A 43 -0.82 -17.79 -9.37
C ARG A 43 -1.55 -16.57 -8.79
N LYS A 44 -1.35 -16.23 -7.50
CA LYS A 44 -2.10 -15.21 -6.74
C LYS A 44 -2.36 -13.94 -7.55
N ASN A 45 -1.34 -13.38 -8.19
CA ASN A 45 -1.41 -12.07 -8.84
C ASN A 45 -2.33 -12.02 -10.09
N ILE A 46 -2.60 -13.16 -10.71
CA ILE A 46 -3.52 -13.26 -11.86
C ILE A 46 -4.71 -14.19 -11.60
N ARG A 47 -4.85 -14.69 -10.38
CA ARG A 47 -6.03 -15.46 -9.98
C ARG A 47 -7.27 -14.57 -10.12
N GLU A 48 -8.36 -15.17 -10.60
CA GLU A 48 -9.64 -14.49 -10.72
C GLU A 48 -10.18 -14.09 -9.33
N PHE A 49 -10.52 -12.81 -9.20
CA PHE A 49 -11.15 -12.21 -8.03
C PHE A 49 -12.39 -11.44 -8.50
N CYS A 50 -13.57 -11.87 -8.07
CA CYS A 50 -14.84 -11.25 -8.42
C CYS A 50 -14.98 -10.90 -9.93
N GLY A 51 -14.60 -11.85 -10.81
CA GLY A 51 -14.84 -11.80 -12.27
C GLY A 51 -13.69 -11.27 -13.11
N LYS A 52 -12.51 -10.94 -12.53
CA LYS A 52 -11.31 -10.55 -13.29
C LYS A 52 -10.02 -10.86 -12.51
N PRO A 53 -8.85 -10.93 -13.19
CA PRO A 53 -7.57 -11.16 -12.52
C PRO A 53 -7.30 -10.09 -11.44
N VAL A 54 -6.85 -10.49 -10.24
CA VAL A 54 -6.74 -9.57 -9.09
C VAL A 54 -5.80 -8.38 -9.35
N ILE A 55 -4.74 -8.54 -10.13
CA ILE A 55 -3.81 -7.46 -10.47
C ILE A 55 -4.50 -6.30 -11.21
N THR A 56 -5.61 -6.59 -11.89
CA THR A 56 -6.32 -5.58 -12.68
C THR A 56 -6.93 -4.49 -11.82
N TYR A 57 -7.27 -4.79 -10.56
CA TYR A 57 -7.77 -3.77 -9.62
C TYR A 57 -6.71 -2.71 -9.33
N ALA A 58 -5.45 -3.10 -9.16
CA ALA A 58 -4.34 -2.16 -8.99
C ALA A 58 -4.11 -1.32 -10.27
N ILE A 59 -4.13 -1.96 -11.44
CA ILE A 59 -3.94 -1.28 -12.74
C ILE A 59 -5.08 -0.28 -12.99
N GLU A 60 -6.33 -0.69 -12.78
CA GLU A 60 -7.50 0.16 -12.99
C GLU A 60 -7.55 1.32 -12.00
N ALA A 61 -7.22 1.11 -10.72
CA ALA A 61 -7.12 2.19 -9.74
C ALA A 61 -6.06 3.22 -10.14
N ALA A 62 -4.88 2.73 -10.57
CA ALA A 62 -3.83 3.61 -11.08
C ALA A 62 -4.29 4.42 -12.31
N LYS A 63 -4.93 3.78 -13.29
CA LYS A 63 -5.49 4.47 -14.47
C LYS A 63 -6.56 5.49 -14.12
N SER A 64 -7.51 5.09 -13.28
CA SER A 64 -8.65 5.94 -12.90
C SER A 64 -8.25 7.14 -12.03
N SER A 65 -7.10 7.07 -11.34
CA SER A 65 -6.58 8.18 -10.56
C SER A 65 -6.10 9.35 -11.41
N ASN A 66 -5.73 9.11 -12.68
CA ASN A 66 -5.10 10.09 -13.58
C ASN A 66 -3.86 10.77 -12.98
N LEU A 67 -3.17 10.10 -12.04
CA LEU A 67 -1.97 10.63 -11.37
C LEU A 67 -0.68 10.24 -12.10
N PHE A 68 -0.70 9.22 -12.95
CA PHE A 68 0.49 8.57 -13.48
C PHE A 68 0.65 8.80 -14.98
N ASP A 69 1.87 9.18 -15.38
CA ASP A 69 2.27 9.24 -16.80
C ASP A 69 2.51 7.83 -17.37
N SER A 70 2.93 6.89 -16.52
CA SER A 70 3.10 5.48 -16.89
C SER A 70 2.74 4.55 -15.74
N ILE A 71 2.21 3.36 -16.08
CA ILE A 71 1.83 2.30 -15.16
C ILE A 71 2.61 1.06 -15.57
N VAL A 72 3.62 0.71 -14.81
CA VAL A 72 4.59 -0.35 -15.11
C VAL A 72 4.32 -1.56 -14.21
N VAL A 73 4.30 -2.75 -14.78
CA VAL A 73 4.32 -4.00 -14.02
C VAL A 73 5.72 -4.60 -14.08
N SER A 74 6.33 -4.80 -12.91
CA SER A 74 7.60 -5.50 -12.76
C SER A 74 7.34 -6.97 -12.44
N THR A 75 7.61 -7.87 -13.37
CA THR A 75 7.37 -9.31 -13.24
C THR A 75 8.48 -10.14 -13.86
N ASP A 76 8.68 -11.35 -13.34
CA ASP A 76 9.53 -12.42 -13.88
C ASP A 76 8.73 -13.43 -14.73
N ASP A 77 7.40 -13.27 -14.82
CA ASP A 77 6.47 -14.22 -15.37
C ASP A 77 5.78 -13.70 -16.63
N SER A 78 5.89 -14.42 -17.75
CA SER A 78 5.37 -14.00 -19.04
C SER A 78 3.83 -13.98 -19.11
N GLU A 79 3.15 -14.83 -18.33
CA GLU A 79 1.68 -14.82 -18.28
C GLU A 79 1.17 -13.59 -17.52
N ILE A 80 1.79 -13.26 -16.36
CA ILE A 80 1.51 -12.03 -15.64
C ILE A 80 1.77 -10.81 -16.52
N ALA A 81 2.87 -10.81 -17.27
CA ALA A 81 3.19 -9.74 -18.22
C ALA A 81 2.09 -9.58 -19.28
N SER A 82 1.67 -10.69 -19.91
CA SER A 82 0.62 -10.69 -20.93
C SER A 82 -0.73 -10.22 -20.39
N VAL A 83 -1.16 -10.74 -19.23
CA VAL A 83 -2.41 -10.32 -18.58
C VAL A 83 -2.35 -8.83 -18.26
N SER A 84 -1.27 -8.35 -17.63
CA SER A 84 -1.13 -6.94 -17.23
C SER A 84 -1.15 -5.99 -18.46
N ALA A 85 -0.47 -6.35 -19.53
CA ALA A 85 -0.46 -5.59 -20.76
C ALA A 85 -1.86 -5.49 -21.40
N SER A 86 -2.66 -6.56 -21.35
CA SER A 86 -4.03 -6.56 -21.87
C SER A 86 -4.97 -5.60 -21.13
N TYR A 87 -4.63 -5.23 -19.87
CA TYR A 87 -5.34 -4.21 -19.08
C TYR A 87 -4.70 -2.82 -19.17
N GLY A 88 -3.64 -2.67 -19.97
CA GLY A 88 -3.03 -1.39 -20.31
C GLY A 88 -1.88 -0.98 -19.40
N ALA A 89 -1.24 -1.91 -18.71
CA ALA A 89 0.04 -1.68 -18.06
C ALA A 89 1.21 -1.84 -19.05
N GLU A 90 2.32 -1.17 -18.80
CA GLU A 90 3.55 -1.28 -19.56
C GLU A 90 4.48 -2.34 -18.94
N ILE A 91 5.18 -3.11 -19.80
CA ILE A 91 6.14 -4.14 -19.41
C ILE A 91 7.49 -3.83 -20.10
N PRO A 92 8.20 -2.77 -19.70
CA PRO A 92 9.41 -2.35 -20.42
C PRO A 92 10.61 -3.26 -20.20
N PHE A 93 10.54 -4.17 -19.23
CA PHE A 93 11.58 -5.14 -18.88
C PHE A 93 10.98 -6.37 -18.20
N MET A 94 11.73 -7.46 -18.17
CA MET A 94 11.44 -8.61 -17.29
C MET A 94 12.32 -8.54 -16.05
N ARG A 95 11.73 -8.83 -14.88
CA ARG A 95 12.46 -8.82 -13.61
C ARG A 95 13.43 -10.00 -13.55
N PRO A 96 14.71 -9.80 -13.19
CA PRO A 96 15.66 -10.89 -13.07
C PRO A 96 15.35 -11.79 -11.84
N ASP A 97 15.70 -13.08 -11.94
CA ASP A 97 15.38 -14.12 -10.96
C ASP A 97 15.85 -13.78 -9.54
N HIS A 98 17.00 -13.15 -9.38
CA HIS A 98 17.53 -12.78 -8.06
C HIS A 98 16.67 -11.74 -7.33
N LEU A 99 15.79 -11.01 -8.05
CA LEU A 99 14.80 -10.08 -7.49
C LEU A 99 13.36 -10.65 -7.50
N ALA A 100 13.18 -11.92 -7.92
CA ALA A 100 11.89 -12.60 -7.98
C ALA A 100 11.70 -13.66 -6.87
N ASN A 101 12.68 -13.82 -5.98
CA ASN A 101 12.64 -14.76 -4.86
C ASN A 101 11.89 -14.21 -3.63
N ASP A 102 11.79 -15.03 -2.57
CA ASP A 102 11.07 -14.68 -1.33
C ASP A 102 11.82 -13.65 -0.45
N TYR A 103 13.09 -13.37 -0.73
CA TYR A 103 13.97 -12.51 0.08
C TYR A 103 14.13 -11.11 -0.51
N ALA A 104 13.77 -10.92 -1.78
CA ALA A 104 13.87 -9.63 -2.43
C ALA A 104 12.90 -8.63 -1.80
N GLY A 105 13.45 -7.58 -1.18
CA GLY A 105 12.66 -6.53 -0.53
C GLY A 105 11.95 -5.63 -1.54
N THR A 106 10.81 -5.07 -1.14
CA THR A 106 10.02 -4.15 -1.98
C THR A 106 10.88 -3.00 -2.51
N VAL A 107 11.67 -2.36 -1.65
CA VAL A 107 12.49 -1.20 -2.02
C VAL A 107 13.51 -1.56 -3.11
N GLU A 108 14.13 -2.73 -3.02
CA GLU A 108 15.10 -3.20 -4.02
C GLU A 108 14.46 -3.47 -5.38
N VAL A 109 13.26 -4.08 -5.37
CA VAL A 109 12.49 -4.36 -6.58
C VAL A 109 12.05 -3.06 -7.26
N ILE A 110 11.59 -2.07 -6.48
CA ILE A 110 11.18 -0.77 -7.02
C ILE A 110 12.38 0.03 -7.53
N ALA A 111 13.50 0.06 -6.80
CA ALA A 111 14.74 0.71 -7.26
C ALA A 111 15.25 0.12 -8.59
N HIS A 112 15.21 -1.22 -8.72
CA HIS A 112 15.53 -1.89 -9.98
C HIS A 112 14.59 -1.44 -11.11
N ALA A 113 13.28 -1.45 -10.86
CA ALA A 113 12.29 -1.07 -11.86
C ALA A 113 12.45 0.39 -12.31
N ILE A 114 12.74 1.32 -11.41
CA ILE A 114 13.06 2.72 -11.74
C ILE A 114 14.26 2.77 -12.68
N ASN A 115 15.36 2.09 -12.34
CA ASN A 115 16.58 2.09 -13.17
C ASN A 115 16.32 1.52 -14.56
N GLU A 116 15.53 0.45 -14.71
CA GLU A 116 15.19 -0.11 -16.01
C GLU A 116 14.30 0.84 -16.82
N CYS A 117 13.32 1.48 -16.18
CA CYS A 117 12.47 2.48 -16.81
C CYS A 117 13.28 3.70 -17.30
N GLU A 118 14.26 4.15 -16.53
CA GLU A 118 15.13 5.28 -16.91
C GLU A 118 16.01 4.99 -18.13
N LYS A 119 16.47 3.76 -18.29
CA LYS A 119 17.19 3.32 -19.51
C LYS A 119 16.30 3.46 -20.75
N ASN A 120 14.99 3.33 -20.59
CA ASN A 120 13.99 3.50 -21.63
C ASN A 120 13.44 4.94 -21.74
N GLY A 121 14.09 5.91 -21.07
CA GLY A 121 13.76 7.35 -21.17
C GLY A 121 12.67 7.84 -20.23
N LEU A 122 12.09 6.99 -19.39
CA LEU A 122 11.11 7.38 -18.37
C LEU A 122 11.84 7.93 -17.15
N LYS A 123 11.53 9.17 -16.76
CA LYS A 123 12.20 9.85 -15.63
C LYS A 123 11.16 10.36 -14.63
N PRO A 124 10.64 9.50 -13.75
CA PRO A 124 9.66 9.92 -12.75
C PRO A 124 10.30 10.77 -11.67
N GLU A 125 9.55 11.72 -11.11
CA GLU A 125 9.91 12.46 -9.90
C GLU A 125 9.33 11.80 -8.67
N ARG A 126 8.15 11.20 -8.82
CA ARG A 126 7.42 10.44 -7.82
C ARG A 126 7.15 9.02 -8.31
N VAL A 127 7.26 8.07 -7.42
CA VAL A 127 6.97 6.66 -7.73
C VAL A 127 6.02 6.11 -6.67
N CYS A 128 4.94 5.50 -7.13
CA CYS A 128 4.02 4.75 -6.30
C CYS A 128 4.22 3.25 -6.53
N CYS A 129 4.70 2.53 -5.53
CA CYS A 129 4.60 1.08 -5.51
C CYS A 129 3.16 0.71 -5.16
N ILE A 130 2.44 0.04 -6.04
CA ILE A 130 1.10 -0.49 -5.76
C ILE A 130 1.19 -2.02 -5.75
N TYR A 131 0.81 -2.66 -4.65
CA TYR A 131 0.85 -4.13 -4.60
C TYR A 131 -0.20 -4.73 -5.54
N PRO A 132 0.08 -5.89 -6.16
CA PRO A 132 -0.77 -6.45 -7.22
C PRO A 132 -2.09 -7.03 -6.71
N CYS A 133 -2.14 -7.42 -5.42
CA CYS A 133 -3.28 -8.11 -4.83
C CYS A 133 -4.03 -7.20 -3.84
N VAL A 134 -4.57 -6.07 -4.34
CA VAL A 134 -5.21 -5.02 -3.53
C VAL A 134 -6.62 -4.65 -4.07
N PRO A 135 -7.56 -5.60 -4.12
CA PRO A 135 -8.86 -5.37 -4.75
C PRO A 135 -9.74 -4.33 -4.04
N LEU A 136 -9.39 -3.93 -2.81
CA LEU A 136 -10.12 -2.92 -2.03
C LEU A 136 -9.49 -1.52 -2.10
N ILE A 137 -8.47 -1.33 -2.95
CA ILE A 137 -7.82 -0.03 -3.14
C ILE A 137 -8.82 1.02 -3.65
N GLN A 138 -8.72 2.23 -3.13
CA GLN A 138 -9.56 3.35 -3.55
C GLN A 138 -8.71 4.42 -4.23
N VAL A 139 -9.25 5.02 -5.27
CA VAL A 139 -8.58 6.09 -6.03
C VAL A 139 -8.32 7.31 -5.13
N GLU A 140 -9.29 7.66 -4.29
CA GLU A 140 -9.19 8.77 -3.35
C GLU A 140 -8.04 8.59 -2.36
N ASP A 141 -7.76 7.35 -1.94
CA ASP A 141 -6.66 7.06 -1.02
C ASP A 141 -5.30 7.31 -1.72
N LEU A 142 -5.17 6.92 -3.00
CA LEU A 142 -3.97 7.22 -3.80
C LEU A 142 -3.73 8.73 -3.91
N CYS A 143 -4.78 9.50 -4.21
CA CYS A 143 -4.70 10.96 -4.35
C CYS A 143 -4.32 11.63 -3.01
N ASN A 144 -5.03 11.29 -1.94
CA ASN A 144 -4.83 11.92 -0.64
C ASN A 144 -3.48 11.58 -0.03
N THR A 145 -2.98 10.35 -0.26
CA THR A 145 -1.66 9.93 0.21
C THR A 145 -0.54 10.65 -0.56
N LEU A 146 -0.71 10.93 -1.86
CA LEU A 146 0.24 11.77 -2.60
C LEU A 146 0.27 13.19 -2.04
N VAL A 147 -0.88 13.80 -1.75
CA VAL A 147 -0.97 15.12 -1.12
C VAL A 147 -0.27 15.13 0.24
N LEU A 148 -0.41 14.05 1.03
CA LEU A 148 0.28 13.91 2.30
C LEU A 148 1.81 13.90 2.13
N LEU A 149 2.33 13.17 1.13
CA LEU A 149 3.77 13.16 0.81
C LEU A 149 4.26 14.56 0.45
N GLU A 150 3.53 15.26 -0.43
CA GLU A 150 3.93 16.59 -0.92
C GLU A 150 3.84 17.69 0.15
N SER A 151 2.92 17.54 1.10
CA SER A 151 2.76 18.52 2.19
C SER A 151 3.73 18.30 3.35
N ASN A 152 4.46 17.19 3.38
CA ASN A 152 5.37 16.85 4.46
C ASN A 152 6.83 16.78 3.99
N ALA A 153 7.55 17.90 4.11
CA ALA A 153 8.93 18.02 3.63
C ALA A 153 9.94 17.04 4.28
N HIS A 154 9.57 16.41 5.38
CA HIS A 154 10.41 15.43 6.09
C HIS A 154 10.07 13.97 5.73
N ALA A 155 9.00 13.75 4.97
CA ALA A 155 8.61 12.41 4.57
C ALA A 155 9.36 11.97 3.30
N ASP A 156 10.05 10.85 3.37
CA ASP A 156 10.60 10.16 2.20
C ASP A 156 9.52 9.34 1.47
N TYR A 157 8.52 8.88 2.23
CA TYR A 157 7.41 8.05 1.77
C TYR A 157 6.09 8.48 2.40
N ALA A 158 4.98 8.11 1.76
CA ALA A 158 3.65 8.14 2.35
C ALA A 158 2.87 6.88 1.94
N PHE A 159 2.12 6.30 2.88
CA PHE A 159 1.41 5.04 2.67
C PHE A 159 0.19 4.92 3.59
N PRO A 160 -0.80 4.08 3.23
CA PRO A 160 -1.97 3.89 4.07
C PRO A 160 -1.64 3.09 5.32
N VAL A 161 -2.18 3.56 6.44
CA VAL A 161 -2.11 2.92 7.76
C VAL A 161 -3.51 2.78 8.33
N THR A 162 -3.69 1.82 9.24
CA THR A 162 -4.90 1.72 10.06
C THR A 162 -4.54 1.45 11.51
N GLU A 163 -5.48 1.73 12.41
CA GLU A 163 -5.29 1.53 13.83
C GLU A 163 -5.40 0.04 14.19
N PHE A 164 -4.59 -0.43 15.13
CA PHE A 164 -4.76 -1.77 15.67
C PHE A 164 -6.14 -1.92 16.34
N PRO A 165 -6.83 -3.06 16.16
CA PRO A 165 -8.17 -3.27 16.71
C PRO A 165 -8.20 -3.32 18.25
N SER A 166 -7.04 -3.47 18.88
CA SER A 166 -6.84 -3.38 20.33
C SER A 166 -5.47 -2.80 20.61
N ALA A 167 -5.32 -2.14 21.78
CA ALA A 167 -4.04 -1.57 22.17
C ALA A 167 -2.93 -2.63 22.19
N ILE A 168 -1.81 -2.37 21.47
CA ILE A 168 -0.67 -3.30 21.39
C ILE A 168 -0.06 -3.59 22.76
N GLN A 169 -0.18 -2.65 23.69
CA GLN A 169 0.26 -2.78 25.08
C GLN A 169 -0.53 -3.85 25.84
N ARG A 170 -1.68 -4.29 25.31
CA ARG A 170 -2.51 -5.41 25.85
C ARG A 170 -2.15 -6.75 25.21
N GLY A 171 -1.07 -6.82 24.44
CA GLY A 171 -0.61 -8.06 23.82
C GLY A 171 -0.29 -9.13 24.86
N LEU A 172 -0.68 -10.37 24.54
CA LEU A 172 -0.44 -11.54 25.38
C LEU A 172 0.46 -12.54 24.65
N ARG A 173 1.39 -13.13 25.37
CA ARG A 173 2.14 -14.31 24.89
C ARG A 173 1.48 -15.58 25.43
N ARG A 174 1.48 -16.62 24.61
CA ARG A 174 0.96 -17.95 24.95
C ARG A 174 2.13 -18.92 25.04
N ASP A 175 2.23 -19.66 26.14
CA ASP A 175 3.24 -20.71 26.30
C ASP A 175 2.81 -22.04 25.66
N ASN A 176 3.69 -23.05 25.75
CA ASN A 176 3.44 -24.39 25.20
C ASN A 176 2.33 -25.15 25.93
N GLN A 177 1.96 -24.73 27.14
CA GLN A 177 0.86 -25.29 27.93
C GLN A 177 -0.46 -24.58 27.73
N GLY A 178 -0.45 -23.48 26.94
CA GLY A 178 -1.61 -22.66 26.65
C GLY A 178 -1.88 -21.55 27.66
N LEU A 179 -1.00 -21.35 28.63
CA LEU A 179 -1.12 -20.26 29.60
C LEU A 179 -0.74 -18.92 28.97
N MET A 180 -1.47 -17.89 29.37
CA MET A 180 -1.30 -16.54 28.86
C MET A 180 -0.55 -15.67 29.86
N SER A 181 0.35 -14.81 29.36
CA SER A 181 1.02 -13.76 30.14
C SER A 181 1.14 -12.48 29.31
N SER A 182 1.10 -11.33 29.97
CA SER A 182 1.23 -10.04 29.34
C SER A 182 2.62 -9.82 28.74
N PHE A 183 2.70 -9.18 27.55
CA PHE A 183 3.97 -8.65 27.04
C PHE A 183 4.43 -7.41 27.84
N TYR A 184 3.48 -6.64 28.33
CA TYR A 184 3.70 -5.33 28.98
C TYR A 184 2.88 -5.25 30.28
N PRO A 185 3.32 -5.93 31.37
CA PRO A 185 2.58 -5.99 32.64
C PRO A 185 2.31 -4.61 33.26
N GLU A 186 3.20 -3.63 32.99
CA GLU A 186 3.10 -2.26 33.49
C GLU A 186 1.84 -1.52 33.00
N TYR A 187 1.23 -1.96 31.90
CA TYR A 187 0.00 -1.36 31.36
C TYR A 187 -1.29 -2.06 31.77
N GLU A 188 -1.24 -3.15 32.54
CA GLU A 188 -2.44 -3.95 32.89
C GLU A 188 -3.52 -3.15 33.63
N GLN A 189 -3.11 -2.20 34.47
CA GLN A 189 -4.01 -1.35 35.26
C GLN A 189 -4.47 -0.08 34.54
N MET A 190 -3.90 0.24 33.39
CA MET A 190 -4.30 1.41 32.62
C MET A 190 -5.58 1.15 31.82
N ARG A 191 -6.45 2.16 31.68
CA ARG A 191 -7.64 2.06 30.83
C ARG A 191 -7.22 2.08 29.36
N SER A 192 -7.94 1.34 28.51
CA SER A 192 -7.59 1.23 27.08
C SER A 192 -7.57 2.59 26.35
N GLN A 193 -8.44 3.53 26.75
CA GLN A 193 -8.50 4.86 26.16
C GLN A 193 -7.35 5.80 26.57
N ASP A 194 -6.58 5.42 27.58
CA ASP A 194 -5.45 6.19 28.09
C ASP A 194 -4.11 5.67 27.54
N LEU A 195 -4.17 4.56 26.76
CA LEU A 195 -3.00 3.98 26.10
C LEU A 195 -2.72 4.70 24.77
N GLU A 196 -1.45 4.84 24.43
CA GLU A 196 -1.03 5.41 23.16
C GLU A 196 -1.60 4.59 21.99
N PRO A 197 -2.29 5.22 21.00
CA PRO A 197 -2.78 4.52 19.84
C PRO A 197 -1.62 4.03 18.98
N ALA A 198 -1.78 2.83 18.41
CA ALA A 198 -0.81 2.23 17.51
C ALA A 198 -1.44 1.96 16.15
N TYR A 199 -0.63 2.12 15.11
CA TYR A 199 -1.03 1.93 13.72
C TYR A 199 -0.18 0.85 13.08
N TYR A 200 -0.72 0.21 12.04
CA TYR A 200 0.03 -0.71 11.21
C TYR A 200 -0.12 -0.39 9.74
N ASP A 201 0.90 -0.76 8.98
CA ASP A 201 0.94 -0.63 7.53
C ASP A 201 -0.10 -1.55 6.89
N VAL A 202 -0.93 -1.00 6.02
CA VAL A 202 -2.00 -1.73 5.34
C VAL A 202 -1.49 -2.62 4.22
N GLY A 203 -0.28 -2.36 3.70
CA GLY A 203 0.31 -3.14 2.63
C GLY A 203 -0.41 -3.04 1.29
N GLN A 204 -0.96 -1.88 0.96
CA GLN A 204 -1.62 -1.67 -0.33
C GLN A 204 -0.74 -0.93 -1.33
N PHE A 205 -0.21 0.22 -0.95
CA PHE A 205 0.66 1.03 -1.81
C PHE A 205 1.55 1.97 -1.00
N TYR A 206 2.63 2.43 -1.65
CA TYR A 206 3.63 3.32 -1.04
C TYR A 206 4.04 4.38 -2.06
N TRP A 207 3.71 5.63 -1.80
CA TRP A 207 4.26 6.77 -2.51
C TRP A 207 5.65 7.09 -1.99
N GLY A 208 6.57 7.45 -2.87
CA GLY A 208 7.90 7.89 -2.47
C GLY A 208 8.53 8.81 -3.50
N HIS A 209 9.44 9.65 -3.03
CA HIS A 209 10.31 10.38 -3.93
C HIS A 209 11.23 9.41 -4.67
N ARG A 210 11.50 9.66 -5.96
CA ARG A 210 12.41 8.84 -6.76
C ARG A 210 13.73 8.53 -6.03
N ASN A 211 14.35 9.56 -5.46
CA ASN A 211 15.64 9.41 -4.79
C ASN A 211 15.55 8.54 -3.53
N SER A 212 14.46 8.62 -2.77
CA SER A 212 14.27 7.79 -1.58
C SER A 212 14.25 6.29 -1.94
N TRP A 213 13.61 5.92 -3.05
CA TRP A 213 13.63 4.56 -3.59
C TRP A 213 15.03 4.13 -4.03
N LEU A 214 15.75 4.99 -4.79
CA LEU A 214 17.07 4.67 -5.32
C LEU A 214 18.15 4.61 -4.24
N GLU A 215 18.05 5.44 -3.22
CA GLU A 215 18.91 5.41 -2.02
C GLU A 215 18.56 4.28 -1.06
N LYS A 216 17.51 3.51 -1.38
CA LYS A 216 17.02 2.36 -0.60
C LYS A 216 16.71 2.72 0.87
N LYS A 217 16.13 3.90 1.10
CA LYS A 217 15.68 4.30 2.43
C LYS A 217 14.58 3.37 2.95
N GLY A 218 14.56 3.12 4.24
CA GLY A 218 13.52 2.30 4.87
C GLY A 218 12.17 3.02 4.87
N ILE A 219 11.13 2.40 4.33
CA ILE A 219 9.80 2.99 4.16
C ILE A 219 9.25 3.51 5.48
N HIS A 220 9.40 2.75 6.58
CA HIS A 220 8.83 3.09 7.87
C HIS A 220 9.71 4.06 8.70
N ASN A 221 10.94 4.36 8.27
CA ASN A 221 11.84 5.22 9.05
C ASN A 221 11.49 6.71 8.94
N SER A 222 10.98 7.12 7.78
CA SER A 222 10.58 8.50 7.45
C SER A 222 9.31 8.54 6.61
N GLY A 223 8.37 7.64 6.91
CA GLY A 223 7.11 7.53 6.21
C GLY A 223 5.97 8.28 6.90
N ALA A 224 5.15 8.98 6.12
CA ALA A 224 3.91 9.58 6.58
C ALA A 224 2.73 8.61 6.41
N GLY A 225 1.98 8.35 7.48
CA GLY A 225 0.84 7.43 7.47
C GLY A 225 -0.47 8.12 7.09
N PHE A 226 -1.12 7.69 6.03
CA PHE A 226 -2.48 8.10 5.68
C PHE A 226 -3.50 7.12 6.27
N PHE A 227 -4.37 7.59 7.16
CA PHE A 227 -5.33 6.73 7.85
C PHE A 227 -6.47 6.27 6.92
N ILE A 228 -6.68 4.95 6.86
CA ILE A 228 -7.86 4.34 6.23
C ILE A 228 -8.62 3.46 7.22
N PRO A 229 -9.95 3.31 7.08
CA PRO A 229 -10.76 2.50 7.99
C PRO A 229 -10.38 1.02 7.94
N SER A 230 -10.24 0.37 9.09
CA SER A 230 -9.83 -1.04 9.22
C SER A 230 -10.74 -2.03 8.46
N TRP A 231 -12.02 -1.71 8.27
CA TRP A 231 -12.95 -2.56 7.52
C TRP A 231 -12.64 -2.63 6.00
N ARG A 232 -11.78 -1.74 5.47
CA ARG A 232 -11.27 -1.80 4.08
C ARG A 232 -9.89 -2.47 3.98
N VAL A 233 -9.38 -2.99 5.09
CA VAL A 233 -8.03 -3.54 5.15
C VAL A 233 -8.07 -5.06 5.13
N VAL A 234 -7.50 -5.65 4.09
CA VAL A 234 -7.24 -7.08 4.01
C VAL A 234 -5.89 -7.28 3.33
N ASP A 235 -4.95 -7.85 4.04
CA ASP A 235 -3.74 -8.42 3.45
C ASP A 235 -4.07 -9.86 3.02
N ILE A 236 -4.01 -10.12 1.71
CA ILE A 236 -4.42 -11.39 1.12
C ILE A 236 -3.23 -12.32 1.00
N ASP A 237 -3.09 -13.21 1.97
CA ASP A 237 -1.99 -14.17 2.04
C ASP A 237 -2.43 -15.63 2.05
N THR A 238 -3.66 -15.88 2.48
CA THR A 238 -4.27 -17.22 2.60
C THR A 238 -5.59 -17.29 1.84
N GLY A 239 -6.13 -18.51 1.70
CA GLY A 239 -7.47 -18.70 1.13
C GLY A 239 -8.58 -18.06 1.97
N ASP A 240 -8.41 -17.99 3.28
CA ASP A 240 -9.37 -17.34 4.19
C ASP A 240 -9.36 -15.82 4.00
N ASP A 241 -8.16 -15.22 3.84
CA ASP A 241 -8.04 -13.79 3.51
C ASP A 241 -8.69 -13.48 2.16
N TRP A 242 -8.51 -14.38 1.18
CA TRP A 242 -9.15 -14.25 -0.13
C TRP A 242 -10.67 -14.19 -0.02
N SER A 243 -11.26 -15.17 0.68
CA SER A 243 -12.70 -15.22 0.90
C SER A 243 -13.22 -14.00 1.67
N ARG A 244 -12.47 -13.54 2.68
CA ARG A 244 -12.79 -12.33 3.43
C ARG A 244 -12.74 -11.09 2.53
N ALA A 245 -11.74 -10.98 1.66
CA ALA A 245 -11.64 -9.87 0.71
C ALA A 245 -12.82 -9.85 -0.27
N GLU A 246 -13.27 -11.02 -0.80
CA GLU A 246 -14.44 -11.11 -1.67
C GLU A 246 -15.73 -10.65 -0.99
N LEU A 247 -15.93 -11.03 0.29
CA LEU A 247 -17.09 -10.56 1.06
C LEU A 247 -17.09 -9.04 1.24
N LEU A 248 -15.94 -8.46 1.60
CA LEU A 248 -15.81 -7.01 1.78
C LEU A 248 -15.97 -6.27 0.45
N PHE A 249 -15.38 -6.76 -0.63
CA PHE A 249 -15.53 -6.18 -1.97
C PHE A 249 -17.01 -6.11 -2.39
N ASN A 250 -17.75 -7.20 -2.21
CA ASN A 250 -19.18 -7.24 -2.52
C ASN A 250 -20.01 -6.28 -1.66
N LEU A 251 -19.62 -6.03 -0.39
CA LEU A 251 -20.27 -5.05 0.47
C LEU A 251 -19.99 -3.60 0.03
N ILE A 252 -18.76 -3.31 -0.45
CA ILE A 252 -18.41 -1.97 -0.97
C ILE A 252 -19.22 -1.67 -2.23
N ILE A 253 -19.22 -2.57 -3.22
CA ILE A 253 -19.98 -2.37 -4.48
C ILE A 253 -21.47 -2.16 -4.23
N ARG A 254 -22.05 -2.78 -3.18
CA ARG A 254 -23.47 -2.60 -2.84
C ARG A 254 -23.77 -1.25 -2.21
N LYS A 255 -22.80 -0.61 -1.58
CA LYS A 255 -22.97 0.75 -0.99
C LYS A 255 -22.89 1.85 -2.04
N ASP A 256 -22.23 1.59 -3.16
CA ASP A 256 -22.07 2.57 -4.25
C ASP A 256 -23.21 2.51 -5.29
N LYS A 257 -24.19 1.61 -5.09
CA LYS A 257 -25.45 1.50 -5.85
C LYS A 257 -26.62 2.02 -5.03
#